data_189f7307b184120865c2725fc0ac5d1f
#
_entry.id   189f7307b184120865c2725fc0ac5d1f
#
_cell.length_a   1.000
_cell.length_b   1.000
_cell.length_c   1.000
_cell.angle_alpha   90.00
_cell.angle_beta   90.00
_cell.angle_gamma   90.00
#
_symmetry.space_group_name_H-M   'P 1'
#
loop_
_entity.id
_entity.type
_entity.pdbx_description
1 polymer ?
#
loop_
_entity_poly.entity_id
_entity_poly.type
_entity_poly.pdbx_seq_one_letter_code
_entity_poly.pdbx_strand_id
1 'polypeptide(L)'
;MASINTHYSADDIETRILDALRTAGLDPDQRLSPIELAALDHFHTGGYPASLILQELAQIKAEDRVLDIGAGLAGPARMLAASPGCRVDCIELTADYCAGAELLNRLTGLEDLINVHEGSALDMPFPDNSFEVAWMQNVGMNIEDKRGLYTEVCRVLKPNGRFAFQEMTAGETDTSYFPLPWATDPTDNLLVSADEMHSLLNESGFGAEYYEDVSDTQLNPPNSGASNNNTDSAAPAQLSLSTYVDDLALKAENATRSLQENQIRFVRGVFRANK
;
A
#
# COMPACT_ATOMS: atom_id res chain seq x y z
N MET A 1 11.23 -14.55 -4.91
CA MET A 1 11.84 -13.49 -4.05
C MET A 1 12.92 -12.67 -4.77
N ALA A 2 13.86 -13.22 -5.54
CA ALA A 2 14.87 -12.42 -6.26
C ALA A 2 14.28 -11.44 -7.30
N SER A 3 13.19 -11.78 -7.99
CA SER A 3 12.54 -10.92 -8.99
C SER A 3 11.83 -9.71 -8.37
N ILE A 4 11.19 -9.86 -7.21
CA ILE A 4 10.48 -8.79 -6.50
C ILE A 4 11.46 -7.71 -6.04
N ASN A 5 12.56 -8.10 -5.39
CA ASN A 5 13.59 -7.15 -4.95
C ASN A 5 14.17 -6.34 -6.11
N THR A 6 14.38 -6.98 -7.28
CA THR A 6 14.90 -6.29 -8.47
C THR A 6 13.86 -5.34 -9.08
N HIS A 7 12.57 -5.68 -8.99
CA HIS A 7 11.51 -4.85 -9.54
C HIS A 7 11.29 -3.56 -8.75
N TYR A 8 11.46 -3.62 -7.42
CA TYR A 8 11.24 -2.48 -6.51
C TYR A 8 12.52 -1.83 -5.98
N SER A 9 13.72 -2.34 -6.31
CA SER A 9 14.98 -1.71 -5.93
C SER A 9 15.14 -0.35 -6.61
N ALA A 10 15.49 0.66 -5.84
CA ALA A 10 15.76 2.01 -6.32
C ALA A 10 17.09 2.47 -5.72
N ASP A 11 18.18 2.28 -6.46
CA ASP A 11 19.49 2.77 -6.05
C ASP A 11 19.41 4.23 -5.58
N ASP A 12 19.98 4.51 -4.40
CA ASP A 12 20.07 5.88 -3.85
C ASP A 12 18.72 6.54 -3.54
N ILE A 13 17.73 5.76 -3.06
CA ILE A 13 16.35 6.22 -2.84
C ILE A 13 16.28 7.47 -1.94
N GLU A 14 17.11 7.56 -0.90
CA GLU A 14 17.13 8.71 0.00
C GLU A 14 17.53 10.00 -0.74
N THR A 15 18.56 9.94 -1.59
CA THR A 15 18.96 11.08 -2.43
C THR A 15 17.87 11.48 -3.40
N ARG A 16 17.25 10.52 -4.07
CA ARG A 16 16.14 10.77 -5.01
C ARG A 16 14.94 11.41 -4.30
N ILE A 17 14.59 10.96 -3.10
CA ILE A 17 13.54 11.57 -2.28
C ILE A 17 13.88 13.01 -1.92
N LEU A 18 15.09 13.27 -1.38
CA LEU A 18 15.50 14.61 -0.97
C LEU A 18 15.54 15.60 -2.15
N ASP A 19 15.98 15.16 -3.31
CA ASP A 19 16.02 15.99 -4.52
C ASP A 19 14.60 16.24 -5.06
N ALA A 20 13.70 15.27 -4.99
CA ALA A 20 12.31 15.45 -5.36
C ALA A 20 11.58 16.44 -4.42
N LEU A 21 11.82 16.37 -3.11
CA LEU A 21 11.30 17.33 -2.12
C LEU A 21 11.74 18.74 -2.44
N ARG A 22 13.06 18.96 -2.64
CA ARG A 22 13.60 20.28 -2.99
C ARG A 22 13.02 20.82 -4.30
N THR A 23 12.90 19.95 -5.31
CA THR A 23 12.32 20.30 -6.61
C THR A 23 10.85 20.69 -6.49
N ALA A 24 10.11 20.06 -5.59
CA ALA A 24 8.72 20.39 -5.26
C ALA A 24 8.60 21.65 -4.37
N GLY A 25 9.70 22.25 -3.96
CA GLY A 25 9.71 23.43 -3.08
C GLY A 25 9.50 23.11 -1.61
N LEU A 26 9.63 21.84 -1.21
CA LEU A 26 9.61 21.42 0.18
C LEU A 26 11.03 21.45 0.74
N ASP A 27 11.19 21.99 1.94
CA ASP A 27 12.47 22.10 2.62
C ASP A 27 12.68 20.89 3.55
N PRO A 28 13.62 19.97 3.25
CA PRO A 28 13.86 18.81 4.09
C PRO A 28 14.45 19.14 5.49
N ASP A 29 14.90 20.37 5.70
CA ASP A 29 15.39 20.82 7.01
C ASP A 29 14.25 21.30 7.92
N GLN A 30 13.01 21.35 7.40
CA GLN A 30 11.82 21.65 8.15
C GLN A 30 10.96 20.40 8.33
N ARG A 31 10.15 20.40 9.41
CA ARG A 31 9.21 19.32 9.64
C ARG A 31 8.09 19.34 8.60
N LEU A 32 7.97 18.25 7.86
CA LEU A 32 6.92 18.04 6.86
C LEU A 32 5.68 17.37 7.49
N SER A 33 4.53 17.56 6.88
CA SER A 33 3.31 16.82 7.24
C SER A 33 3.11 15.61 6.33
N PRO A 34 2.46 14.52 6.80
CA PRO A 34 2.19 13.35 5.96
C PRO A 34 1.40 13.68 4.67
N ILE A 35 0.51 14.66 4.70
CA ILE A 35 -0.28 15.02 3.52
C ILE A 35 0.56 15.68 2.43
N GLU A 36 1.63 16.40 2.78
CA GLU A 36 2.57 16.97 1.80
C GLU A 36 3.34 15.88 1.05
N LEU A 37 3.52 14.72 1.67
CA LEU A 37 4.24 13.58 1.11
C LEU A 37 3.33 12.60 0.34
N ALA A 38 2.01 12.74 0.46
CA ALA A 38 1.04 11.73 0.02
C ALA A 38 1.16 11.35 -1.47
N ALA A 39 1.56 12.28 -2.35
CA ALA A 39 1.77 12.00 -3.76
C ALA A 39 3.05 11.19 -4.05
N LEU A 40 3.99 11.14 -3.09
CA LEU A 40 5.24 10.39 -3.17
C LEU A 40 5.12 9.00 -2.56
N ASP A 41 4.37 8.84 -1.45
CA ASP A 41 4.50 7.70 -0.54
C ASP A 41 3.27 6.78 -0.44
N HIS A 42 2.20 7.07 -1.17
CA HIS A 42 1.02 6.21 -1.25
C HIS A 42 1.01 5.45 -2.59
N PHE A 43 1.90 4.45 -2.72
CA PHE A 43 2.01 3.62 -3.92
C PHE A 43 0.96 2.50 -3.93
N HIS A 44 -0.29 2.88 -3.89
CA HIS A 44 -1.43 1.98 -4.06
C HIS A 44 -2.58 2.72 -4.75
N THR A 45 -3.51 1.97 -5.29
CA THR A 45 -4.65 2.52 -6.03
C THR A 45 -5.53 3.39 -5.14
N GLY A 46 -5.86 4.58 -5.63
CA GLY A 46 -6.67 5.57 -4.93
C GLY A 46 -5.90 6.41 -3.92
N GLY A 47 -4.61 6.12 -3.65
CA GLY A 47 -3.72 6.94 -2.84
C GLY A 47 -4.27 7.31 -1.45
N TYR A 48 -3.87 8.44 -0.93
CA TYR A 48 -4.24 8.94 0.40
C TYR A 48 -5.77 8.88 0.69
N PRO A 49 -6.68 9.28 -0.22
CA PRO A 49 -8.12 9.16 0.02
C PRO A 49 -8.60 7.71 0.25
N ALA A 50 -8.03 6.74 -0.45
CA ALA A 50 -8.38 5.33 -0.26
C ALA A 50 -7.93 4.82 1.11
N SER A 51 -6.78 5.26 1.60
CA SER A 51 -6.31 4.96 2.95
C SER A 51 -7.22 5.54 4.03
N LEU A 52 -7.72 6.77 3.87
CA LEU A 52 -8.68 7.35 4.80
C LEU A 52 -9.97 6.54 4.89
N ILE A 53 -10.52 6.09 3.75
CA ILE A 53 -11.73 5.25 3.72
C ILE A 53 -11.46 3.92 4.44
N LEU A 54 -10.33 3.29 4.17
CA LEU A 54 -9.98 2.02 4.81
C LEU A 54 -9.75 2.18 6.33
N GLN A 55 -9.14 3.29 6.77
CA GLN A 55 -8.98 3.64 8.20
C GLN A 55 -10.34 3.74 8.91
N GLU A 56 -11.31 4.41 8.28
CA GLU A 56 -12.66 4.56 8.82
C GLU A 56 -13.37 3.20 8.92
N LEU A 57 -13.33 2.40 7.85
CA LEU A 57 -13.91 1.05 7.83
C LEU A 57 -13.29 0.14 8.89
N ALA A 58 -11.98 0.19 9.05
CA ALA A 58 -11.24 -0.58 10.04
C ALA A 58 -11.42 -0.05 11.47
N GLN A 59 -12.02 1.13 11.66
CA GLN A 59 -12.25 1.77 12.96
C GLN A 59 -10.96 1.85 13.81
N ILE A 60 -9.86 2.29 13.20
CA ILE A 60 -8.55 2.36 13.86
C ILE A 60 -8.56 3.46 14.92
N LYS A 61 -8.01 3.16 16.11
CA LYS A 61 -7.98 4.02 17.28
C LYS A 61 -6.55 4.31 17.71
N ALA A 62 -6.37 5.36 18.50
CA ALA A 62 -5.05 5.75 19.02
C ALA A 62 -4.36 4.67 19.87
N GLU A 63 -5.13 3.84 20.57
CA GLU A 63 -4.62 2.74 21.39
C GLU A 63 -4.28 1.46 20.60
N ASP A 64 -4.67 1.37 19.32
CA ASP A 64 -4.35 0.21 18.49
C ASP A 64 -2.85 0.19 18.15
N ARG A 65 -2.27 -0.99 18.17
CA ARG A 65 -0.98 -1.25 17.55
C ARG A 65 -1.24 -1.85 16.16
N VAL A 66 -0.80 -1.15 15.14
CA VAL A 66 -1.04 -1.50 13.74
C VAL A 66 0.21 -2.12 13.15
N LEU A 67 0.05 -3.17 12.33
CA LEU A 67 1.09 -3.72 11.47
C LEU A 67 0.77 -3.32 10.02
N ASP A 68 1.63 -2.53 9.39
CA ASP A 68 1.56 -2.18 7.97
C ASP A 68 2.42 -3.17 7.17
N ILE A 69 1.76 -4.01 6.35
CA ILE A 69 2.38 -5.12 5.62
C ILE A 69 2.68 -4.67 4.20
N GLY A 70 3.95 -4.79 3.77
CA GLY A 70 4.42 -4.29 2.49
C GLY A 70 4.34 -2.76 2.44
N ALA A 71 4.85 -2.12 3.48
CA ALA A 71 4.64 -0.70 3.75
C ALA A 71 5.23 0.25 2.69
N GLY A 72 6.13 -0.23 1.82
CA GLY A 72 6.84 0.61 0.87
C GLY A 72 7.55 1.78 1.56
N LEU A 73 7.25 3.01 1.13
CA LEU A 73 7.75 4.22 1.80
C LEU A 73 6.96 4.61 3.06
N ALA A 74 6.08 3.76 3.56
CA ALA A 74 5.29 3.91 4.79
C ALA A 74 4.34 5.15 4.82
N GLY A 75 3.76 5.52 3.69
CA GLY A 75 2.77 6.62 3.62
C GLY A 75 1.55 6.38 4.50
N PRO A 76 0.83 5.24 4.34
CA PRO A 76 -0.29 4.88 5.20
C PRO A 76 0.09 4.83 6.70
N ALA A 77 1.27 4.29 7.04
CA ALA A 77 1.75 4.26 8.41
C ALA A 77 1.88 5.68 9.01
N ARG A 78 2.44 6.64 8.26
CA ARG A 78 2.53 8.04 8.70
C ARG A 78 1.16 8.68 8.84
N MET A 79 0.22 8.40 7.95
CA MET A 79 -1.15 8.86 8.07
C MET A 79 -1.79 8.36 9.37
N LEU A 80 -1.66 7.07 9.68
CA LEU A 80 -2.21 6.43 10.88
C LEU A 80 -1.52 6.92 12.16
N ALA A 81 -0.21 7.12 12.14
CA ALA A 81 0.54 7.65 13.27
C ALA A 81 0.23 9.13 13.55
N ALA A 82 -0.05 9.92 12.51
CA ALA A 82 -0.45 11.33 12.68
C ALA A 82 -1.91 11.47 13.15
N SER A 83 -2.80 10.60 12.68
CA SER A 83 -4.23 10.59 13.03
C SER A 83 -4.83 9.21 12.76
N PRO A 84 -5.27 8.48 13.76
CA PRO A 84 -5.61 8.84 15.15
C PRO A 84 -4.44 8.92 16.14
N GLY A 85 -3.19 8.68 15.73
CA GLY A 85 -2.04 8.73 16.63
C GLY A 85 -1.64 7.37 17.20
N CYS A 86 -1.90 6.29 16.47
CA CYS A 86 -1.55 4.93 16.87
C CYS A 86 -0.06 4.62 16.63
N ARG A 87 0.43 3.54 17.25
CA ARG A 87 1.75 3.00 16.95
C ARG A 87 1.67 2.05 15.76
N VAL A 88 2.62 2.19 14.83
CA VAL A 88 2.67 1.38 13.62
C VAL A 88 4.03 0.67 13.53
N ASP A 89 4.00 -0.64 13.38
CA ASP A 89 5.16 -1.41 12.93
C ASP A 89 4.95 -1.68 11.42
N CYS A 90 5.94 -1.39 10.60
CA CYS A 90 5.95 -1.65 9.17
C CYS A 90 6.80 -2.88 8.89
N ILE A 91 6.35 -3.77 8.01
CA ILE A 91 7.22 -4.81 7.44
C ILE A 91 7.33 -4.59 5.93
N GLU A 92 8.55 -4.51 5.42
CA GLU A 92 8.87 -4.25 4.03
C GLU A 92 10.02 -5.16 3.58
N LEU A 93 9.88 -5.74 2.40
CA LEU A 93 10.85 -6.70 1.87
C LEU A 93 12.12 -6.02 1.32
N THR A 94 11.99 -4.79 0.83
CA THR A 94 13.01 -4.06 0.07
C THR A 94 13.77 -3.12 0.97
N ALA A 95 15.07 -3.36 1.18
CA ALA A 95 15.93 -2.55 2.05
C ALA A 95 15.93 -1.05 1.68
N ASP A 96 15.92 -0.73 0.37
CA ASP A 96 15.90 0.65 -0.10
C ASP A 96 14.59 1.36 0.34
N TYR A 97 13.45 0.66 0.27
CA TYR A 97 12.19 1.23 0.74
C TYR A 97 12.17 1.40 2.26
N CYS A 98 12.77 0.48 3.00
CA CYS A 98 12.95 0.65 4.45
C CYS A 98 13.73 1.93 4.77
N ALA A 99 14.87 2.16 4.09
CA ALA A 99 15.68 3.36 4.26
C ALA A 99 14.89 4.64 3.91
N GLY A 100 14.18 4.65 2.79
CA GLY A 100 13.30 5.74 2.38
C GLY A 100 12.17 6.02 3.37
N ALA A 101 11.54 4.97 3.91
CA ALA A 101 10.49 5.08 4.92
C ALA A 101 11.04 5.70 6.22
N GLU A 102 12.20 5.25 6.70
CA GLU A 102 12.86 5.80 7.88
C GLU A 102 13.24 7.28 7.69
N LEU A 103 13.77 7.66 6.51
CA LEU A 103 14.03 9.06 6.16
C LEU A 103 12.75 9.89 6.29
N LEU A 104 11.66 9.47 5.64
CA LEU A 104 10.40 10.21 5.65
C LEU A 104 9.75 10.25 7.05
N ASN A 105 9.91 9.20 7.88
CA ASN A 105 9.47 9.19 9.27
C ASN A 105 10.19 10.28 10.08
N ARG A 106 11.52 10.42 9.91
CA ARG A 106 12.32 11.49 10.55
C ARG A 106 11.88 12.88 10.09
N LEU A 107 11.68 13.07 8.77
CA LEU A 107 11.26 14.36 8.21
C LEU A 107 9.86 14.79 8.69
N THR A 108 9.02 13.84 9.06
CA THR A 108 7.68 14.11 9.63
C THR A 108 7.65 14.11 11.17
N GLY A 109 8.77 13.76 11.83
CA GLY A 109 8.86 13.65 13.30
C GLY A 109 7.93 12.58 13.87
N LEU A 110 7.77 11.47 13.14
CA LEU A 110 6.92 10.33 13.52
C LEU A 110 7.75 9.06 13.81
N GLU A 111 9.08 9.17 13.84
CA GLU A 111 10.02 8.07 14.07
C GLU A 111 9.83 7.38 15.43
N ASP A 112 9.27 8.07 16.43
CA ASP A 112 8.97 7.47 17.74
C ASP A 112 7.65 6.65 17.74
N LEU A 113 6.82 6.78 16.72
CA LEU A 113 5.54 6.08 16.56
C LEU A 113 5.59 4.97 15.51
N ILE A 114 6.56 5.03 14.58
CA ILE A 114 6.65 4.11 13.44
C ILE A 114 7.99 3.38 13.48
N ASN A 115 7.94 2.05 13.56
CA ASN A 115 9.13 1.20 13.43
C ASN A 115 9.10 0.53 12.05
N VAL A 116 10.23 0.51 11.36
CA VAL A 116 10.38 -0.16 10.07
C VAL A 116 11.23 -1.42 10.26
N HIS A 117 10.75 -2.55 9.75
CA HIS A 117 11.41 -3.84 9.79
C HIS A 117 11.59 -4.36 8.36
N GLU A 118 12.83 -4.63 7.96
CA GLU A 118 13.11 -5.36 6.74
C GLU A 118 12.76 -6.83 6.94
N GLY A 119 11.89 -7.39 6.09
CA GLY A 119 11.48 -8.78 6.23
C GLY A 119 10.36 -9.20 5.30
N SER A 120 10.04 -10.49 5.34
CA SER A 120 9.00 -11.10 4.52
C SER A 120 7.65 -11.12 5.25
N ALA A 121 6.58 -10.81 4.52
CA ALA A 121 5.21 -10.99 5.00
C ALA A 121 4.82 -12.46 5.24
N LEU A 122 5.63 -13.41 4.76
CA LEU A 122 5.45 -14.86 4.96
C LEU A 122 6.16 -15.40 6.21
N ASP A 123 7.02 -14.61 6.85
CA ASP A 123 7.77 -14.97 8.07
C ASP A 123 8.10 -13.70 8.86
N MET A 124 7.08 -13.17 9.54
CA MET A 124 7.19 -11.87 10.21
C MET A 124 7.86 -12.01 11.57
N PRO A 125 8.84 -11.13 11.93
CA PRO A 125 9.62 -11.23 13.17
C PRO A 125 8.83 -10.76 14.39
N PHE A 126 7.54 -11.04 14.44
CA PHE A 126 6.66 -10.64 15.54
C PHE A 126 6.09 -11.85 16.27
N PRO A 127 5.93 -11.77 17.60
CA PRO A 127 5.23 -12.81 18.34
C PRO A 127 3.76 -12.96 17.92
N ASP A 128 3.17 -14.11 18.22
CA ASP A 128 1.74 -14.32 18.09
C ASP A 128 0.96 -13.27 18.89
N ASN A 129 -0.19 -12.87 18.37
CA ASN A 129 -1.12 -11.97 19.07
C ASN A 129 -0.51 -10.62 19.47
N SER A 130 0.25 -10.00 18.58
CA SER A 130 0.96 -8.74 18.82
C SER A 130 0.15 -7.49 18.44
N PHE A 131 -0.76 -7.59 17.46
CA PHE A 131 -1.40 -6.43 16.85
C PHE A 131 -2.93 -6.46 16.98
N GLU A 132 -3.54 -5.29 17.17
CA GLU A 132 -4.98 -5.06 17.06
C GLU A 132 -5.44 -5.02 15.62
N VAL A 133 -4.59 -4.47 14.74
CA VAL A 133 -4.89 -4.31 13.31
C VAL A 133 -3.67 -4.74 12.47
N ALA A 134 -3.93 -5.52 11.42
CA ALA A 134 -3.03 -5.66 10.29
C ALA A 134 -3.62 -4.86 9.12
N TRP A 135 -2.75 -4.11 8.45
CA TRP A 135 -3.07 -3.25 7.32
C TRP A 135 -2.30 -3.70 6.10
N MET A 136 -2.93 -3.74 4.92
CA MET A 136 -2.27 -4.14 3.68
C MET A 136 -2.92 -3.45 2.48
N GLN A 137 -2.13 -2.81 1.63
CA GLN A 137 -2.63 -2.17 0.41
C GLN A 137 -1.73 -2.48 -0.79
N ASN A 138 -2.27 -3.19 -1.78
CA ASN A 138 -1.60 -3.57 -3.02
C ASN A 138 -0.29 -4.34 -2.82
N VAL A 139 -0.32 -5.40 -2.05
CA VAL A 139 0.84 -6.26 -1.73
C VAL A 139 0.65 -7.69 -2.20
N GLY A 140 -0.56 -8.22 -1.98
CA GLY A 140 -0.86 -9.61 -2.23
C GLY A 140 -0.56 -10.07 -3.65
N MET A 141 -0.70 -9.22 -4.67
CA MET A 141 -0.41 -9.54 -6.06
C MET A 141 1.05 -9.96 -6.33
N ASN A 142 1.95 -9.66 -5.41
CA ASN A 142 3.37 -10.04 -5.49
C ASN A 142 3.70 -11.35 -4.75
N ILE A 143 2.74 -11.95 -4.04
CA ILE A 143 2.97 -13.11 -3.18
C ILE A 143 2.22 -14.32 -3.73
N GLU A 144 2.97 -15.36 -4.11
CA GLU A 144 2.40 -16.61 -4.64
C GLU A 144 1.64 -17.39 -3.55
N ASP A 145 2.26 -17.57 -2.38
CA ASP A 145 1.67 -18.28 -1.25
C ASP A 145 0.68 -17.40 -0.46
N LYS A 146 -0.53 -17.23 -1.01
CA LYS A 146 -1.61 -16.48 -0.37
C LYS A 146 -2.03 -17.08 0.97
N ARG A 147 -2.07 -18.43 1.04
CA ARG A 147 -2.44 -19.14 2.27
C ARG A 147 -1.39 -18.92 3.37
N GLY A 148 -0.13 -19.01 3.04
CA GLY A 148 0.97 -18.68 3.95
C GLY A 148 0.86 -17.24 4.45
N LEU A 149 0.64 -16.28 3.55
CA LEU A 149 0.43 -14.87 3.89
C LEU A 149 -0.71 -14.70 4.90
N TYR A 150 -1.92 -15.18 4.60
CA TYR A 150 -3.07 -14.96 5.46
C TYR A 150 -2.96 -15.72 6.79
N THR A 151 -2.33 -16.89 6.80
CA THR A 151 -2.03 -17.64 8.04
C THR A 151 -1.09 -16.85 8.94
N GLU A 152 -0.05 -16.24 8.36
CA GLU A 152 0.92 -15.43 9.10
C GLU A 152 0.30 -14.11 9.60
N VAL A 153 -0.53 -13.45 8.79
CA VAL A 153 -1.33 -12.29 9.24
C VAL A 153 -2.24 -12.68 10.39
N CYS A 154 -2.94 -13.81 10.29
CA CYS A 154 -3.77 -14.30 11.39
C CYS A 154 -2.93 -14.59 12.64
N ARG A 155 -1.76 -15.20 12.53
CA ARG A 155 -0.87 -15.51 13.66
C ARG A 155 -0.52 -14.27 14.49
N VAL A 156 -0.10 -13.19 13.82
CA VAL A 156 0.37 -11.96 14.49
C VAL A 156 -0.76 -11.10 15.03
N LEU A 157 -1.99 -11.22 14.51
CA LEU A 157 -3.15 -10.52 15.05
C LEU A 157 -3.57 -11.10 16.39
N LYS A 158 -4.07 -10.27 17.30
CA LYS A 158 -4.74 -10.68 18.53
C LYS A 158 -6.05 -11.39 18.24
N PRO A 159 -6.61 -12.17 19.18
CA PRO A 159 -7.98 -12.67 19.07
C PRO A 159 -8.96 -11.50 18.81
N ASN A 160 -9.81 -11.64 17.82
CA ASN A 160 -10.70 -10.59 17.30
C ASN A 160 -9.96 -9.36 16.71
N GLY A 161 -8.66 -9.45 16.44
CA GLY A 161 -7.93 -8.43 15.69
C GLY A 161 -8.48 -8.28 14.27
N ARG A 162 -8.28 -7.11 13.67
CA ARG A 162 -8.83 -6.75 12.36
C ARG A 162 -7.73 -6.83 11.30
N PHE A 163 -8.05 -7.47 10.17
CA PHE A 163 -7.25 -7.37 8.96
C PHE A 163 -7.96 -6.45 7.98
N ALA A 164 -7.41 -5.25 7.78
CA ALA A 164 -7.92 -4.24 6.88
C ALA A 164 -7.05 -4.21 5.62
N PHE A 165 -7.65 -4.35 4.45
CA PHE A 165 -6.89 -4.36 3.21
C PHE A 165 -7.64 -3.74 2.04
N GLN A 166 -6.87 -3.28 1.05
CA GLN A 166 -7.33 -3.00 -0.30
C GLN A 166 -6.36 -3.66 -1.27
N GLU A 167 -6.87 -4.56 -2.10
CA GLU A 167 -6.05 -5.42 -2.94
C GLU A 167 -6.58 -5.52 -4.36
N MET A 168 -5.68 -5.83 -5.29
CA MET A 168 -6.04 -6.22 -6.64
C MET A 168 -6.35 -7.70 -6.71
N THR A 169 -7.34 -8.04 -7.53
CA THR A 169 -7.72 -9.42 -7.84
C THR A 169 -7.80 -9.63 -9.34
N ALA A 170 -7.74 -10.88 -9.78
CA ALA A 170 -8.02 -11.25 -11.15
C ALA A 170 -9.47 -10.89 -11.51
N GLY A 171 -9.67 -10.40 -12.73
CA GLY A 171 -10.97 -10.16 -13.32
C GLY A 171 -11.51 -11.42 -14.03
N GLU A 172 -12.44 -11.22 -14.98
CA GLU A 172 -13.07 -12.30 -15.74
C GLU A 172 -12.19 -12.84 -16.86
N THR A 173 -11.22 -12.06 -17.32
CA THR A 173 -10.29 -12.41 -18.38
C THR A 173 -8.85 -12.18 -17.95
N ASP A 174 -7.92 -12.90 -18.58
CA ASP A 174 -6.50 -12.78 -18.28
C ASP A 174 -5.97 -11.37 -18.57
N THR A 175 -5.07 -10.90 -17.73
CA THR A 175 -4.37 -9.63 -17.92
C THR A 175 -3.49 -9.68 -19.16
N SER A 176 -3.67 -8.71 -20.07
CA SER A 176 -3.02 -8.68 -21.38
C SER A 176 -2.04 -7.51 -21.57
N TYR A 177 -2.10 -6.51 -20.68
CA TYR A 177 -1.33 -5.27 -20.83
C TYR A 177 -0.20 -5.20 -19.81
N PHE A 178 1.04 -5.23 -20.30
CA PHE A 178 2.27 -5.16 -19.50
C PHE A 178 3.20 -4.08 -20.07
N PRO A 179 4.09 -3.46 -19.25
CA PRO A 179 4.22 -3.69 -17.82
C PRO A 179 3.07 -3.10 -17.00
N LEU A 180 2.81 -3.72 -15.84
CA LEU A 180 1.92 -3.20 -14.80
C LEU A 180 2.75 -2.60 -13.65
N PRO A 181 2.15 -1.81 -12.74
CA PRO A 181 2.88 -1.29 -11.58
C PRO A 181 3.59 -2.34 -10.74
N TRP A 182 3.10 -3.59 -10.73
CA TRP A 182 3.61 -4.70 -9.91
C TRP A 182 4.20 -5.86 -10.72
N ALA A 183 4.03 -5.88 -12.05
CA ALA A 183 4.45 -7.00 -12.88
C ALA A 183 5.04 -6.51 -14.20
N THR A 184 6.23 -6.96 -14.52
CA THR A 184 6.88 -6.64 -15.80
C THR A 184 6.30 -7.46 -16.95
N ASP A 185 5.93 -8.71 -16.66
CA ASP A 185 5.35 -9.65 -17.60
C ASP A 185 4.30 -10.57 -16.92
N PRO A 186 3.61 -11.44 -17.67
CA PRO A 186 2.58 -12.32 -17.11
C PRO A 186 3.03 -13.25 -15.99
N THR A 187 4.31 -13.63 -15.93
CA THR A 187 4.82 -14.58 -14.90
C THR A 187 4.94 -13.95 -13.53
N ASP A 188 5.03 -12.62 -13.46
CA ASP A 188 5.09 -11.85 -12.21
C ASP A 188 3.67 -11.47 -11.69
N ASN A 189 2.62 -11.74 -12.48
CA ASN A 189 1.25 -11.37 -12.14
C ASN A 189 0.55 -12.49 -11.37
N LEU A 190 0.65 -12.45 -10.04
CA LEU A 190 0.18 -13.50 -9.13
C LEU A 190 -1.21 -13.21 -8.55
N LEU A 191 -2.11 -12.64 -9.35
CA LEU A 191 -3.49 -12.35 -8.93
C LEU A 191 -4.30 -13.63 -8.76
N VAL A 192 -5.18 -13.61 -7.76
CA VAL A 192 -6.27 -14.59 -7.58
C VAL A 192 -7.61 -13.87 -7.72
N SER A 193 -8.69 -14.59 -7.98
CA SER A 193 -10.03 -13.98 -8.02
C SER A 193 -10.47 -13.49 -6.65
N ALA A 194 -11.45 -12.57 -6.61
CA ALA A 194 -12.03 -12.08 -5.37
C ALA A 194 -12.64 -13.20 -4.53
N ASP A 195 -13.30 -14.17 -5.16
CA ASP A 195 -13.91 -15.33 -4.49
C ASP A 195 -12.85 -16.27 -3.91
N GLU A 196 -11.75 -16.50 -4.63
CA GLU A 196 -10.65 -17.30 -4.14
C GLU A 196 -9.94 -16.61 -2.96
N MET A 197 -9.70 -15.31 -3.05
CA MET A 197 -9.15 -14.52 -1.94
C MET A 197 -10.04 -14.63 -0.69
N HIS A 198 -11.34 -14.45 -0.85
CA HIS A 198 -12.32 -14.57 0.24
C HIS A 198 -12.30 -15.98 0.87
N SER A 199 -12.23 -17.03 0.04
CA SER A 199 -12.17 -18.42 0.50
C SER A 199 -10.90 -18.70 1.30
N LEU A 200 -9.73 -18.25 0.78
CA LEU A 200 -8.44 -18.41 1.44
C LEU A 200 -8.38 -17.65 2.79
N LEU A 201 -8.97 -16.47 2.87
CA LEU A 201 -9.10 -15.73 4.14
C LEU A 201 -9.93 -16.51 5.16
N ASN A 202 -11.07 -17.03 4.77
CA ASN A 202 -11.92 -17.85 5.67
C ASN A 202 -11.18 -19.11 6.15
N GLU A 203 -10.49 -19.82 5.26
CA GLU A 203 -9.71 -21.01 5.58
C GLU A 203 -8.51 -20.70 6.48
N SER A 204 -8.01 -19.47 6.45
CA SER A 204 -6.91 -18.99 7.31
C SER A 204 -7.39 -18.46 8.67
N GLY A 205 -8.68 -18.60 9.00
CA GLY A 205 -9.23 -18.26 10.31
C GLY A 205 -9.82 -16.85 10.40
N PHE A 206 -10.18 -16.23 9.28
CA PHE A 206 -10.81 -14.92 9.25
C PHE A 206 -12.33 -15.03 9.00
N GLY A 207 -13.09 -14.07 9.55
CA GLY A 207 -14.49 -13.83 9.21
C GLY A 207 -14.68 -12.43 8.66
N ALA A 208 -15.42 -12.30 7.56
CA ALA A 208 -15.65 -11.01 6.91
C ALA A 208 -16.58 -10.13 7.75
N GLU A 209 -16.18 -8.88 8.02
CA GLU A 209 -17.06 -7.82 8.53
C GLU A 209 -17.48 -6.88 7.38
N TYR A 210 -16.57 -6.66 6.44
CA TYR A 210 -16.79 -5.88 5.23
C TYR A 210 -15.96 -6.50 4.10
N TYR A 211 -16.56 -6.67 2.93
CA TYR A 211 -15.86 -7.11 1.72
C TYR A 211 -16.63 -6.62 0.49
N GLU A 212 -16.03 -5.78 -0.30
CA GLU A 212 -16.66 -5.13 -1.44
C GLU A 212 -15.72 -4.99 -2.62
N ASP A 213 -16.24 -5.21 -3.82
CA ASP A 213 -15.59 -4.82 -5.06
C ASP A 213 -15.76 -3.31 -5.27
N VAL A 214 -14.66 -2.59 -5.23
CA VAL A 214 -14.62 -1.13 -5.36
C VAL A 214 -14.08 -0.66 -6.71
N SER A 215 -14.03 -1.54 -7.70
CA SER A 215 -13.46 -1.27 -9.04
C SER A 215 -14.11 -0.07 -9.72
N ASP A 216 -15.43 0.03 -9.66
CA ASP A 216 -16.18 1.13 -10.30
C ASP A 216 -15.84 2.49 -9.67
N THR A 217 -15.55 2.51 -8.36
CA THR A 217 -15.12 3.73 -7.65
C THR A 217 -13.72 4.17 -8.12
N GLN A 218 -12.86 3.23 -8.49
CA GLN A 218 -11.53 3.55 -9.01
C GLN A 218 -11.61 4.10 -10.44
N LEU A 219 -12.52 3.62 -11.27
CA LEU A 219 -12.76 4.14 -12.61
C LEU A 219 -13.43 5.52 -12.60
N ASN A 220 -14.31 5.76 -11.62
CA ASN A 220 -15.12 6.96 -11.50
C ASN A 220 -15.04 7.56 -10.09
N PRO A 221 -13.89 8.11 -9.68
CA PRO A 221 -13.74 8.67 -8.33
C PRO A 221 -14.75 9.83 -8.11
N PRO A 222 -15.38 9.91 -6.94
CA PRO A 222 -16.48 10.85 -6.66
C PRO A 222 -16.14 12.33 -6.86
N ASN A 223 -14.85 12.70 -6.97
CA ASN A 223 -14.35 14.06 -7.14
C ASN A 223 -13.55 14.28 -8.43
N SER A 224 -13.71 13.46 -9.47
CA SER A 224 -13.00 13.63 -10.75
C SER A 224 -13.39 14.88 -11.54
N GLY A 225 -14.29 15.71 -11.02
CA GLY A 225 -14.68 16.99 -11.62
C GLY A 225 -13.70 18.16 -11.46
N ALA A 226 -12.57 17.98 -10.77
CA ALA A 226 -11.55 19.01 -10.55
C ALA A 226 -10.20 18.65 -11.20
N SER A 227 -10.21 18.10 -12.41
CA SER A 227 -9.02 18.15 -13.27
C SER A 227 -8.93 19.58 -13.83
N ASN A 228 -8.28 20.46 -13.09
CA ASN A 228 -7.87 21.76 -13.62
C ASN A 228 -6.80 21.53 -14.69
N ASN A 229 -7.24 21.37 -15.95
CA ASN A 229 -6.42 21.65 -17.11
C ASN A 229 -6.10 23.15 -17.15
N ASN A 230 -5.26 23.62 -16.25
CA ASN A 230 -4.64 24.93 -16.35
C ASN A 230 -3.22 24.75 -16.86
N THR A 231 -3.10 24.66 -18.19
CA THR A 231 -1.84 24.77 -18.92
C THR A 231 -1.47 26.24 -19.04
N ASP A 232 -1.11 26.92 -17.94
CA ASP A 232 -0.36 28.17 -18.01
C ASP A 232 0.11 28.59 -16.62
N SER A 233 1.29 28.20 -16.31
CA SER A 233 2.36 28.75 -15.48
C SER A 233 3.24 27.56 -15.03
N ALA A 234 4.54 27.77 -14.94
CA ALA A 234 5.47 26.76 -14.42
C ALA A 234 5.14 26.49 -12.96
N ALA A 235 4.16 25.58 -12.73
CA ALA A 235 3.91 25.04 -11.42
C ALA A 235 5.18 24.30 -10.97
N PRO A 236 5.60 24.42 -9.69
CA PRO A 236 6.70 23.63 -9.18
C PRO A 236 6.43 22.16 -9.48
N ALA A 237 7.46 21.40 -9.84
CA ALA A 237 7.34 19.97 -10.11
C ALA A 237 6.65 19.32 -8.90
N GLN A 238 5.51 18.68 -9.12
CA GLN A 238 4.78 18.04 -8.04
C GLN A 238 5.51 16.76 -7.63
N LEU A 239 5.52 16.45 -6.34
CA LEU A 239 5.94 15.14 -5.85
C LEU A 239 5.14 14.05 -6.57
N SER A 240 5.82 12.96 -6.92
CA SER A 240 5.20 11.88 -7.67
C SER A 240 5.91 10.56 -7.38
N LEU A 241 5.18 9.46 -7.52
CA LEU A 241 5.72 8.10 -7.53
C LEU A 241 6.80 7.88 -8.60
N SER A 242 6.82 8.69 -9.68
CA SER A 242 7.88 8.64 -10.70
C SER A 242 9.28 8.98 -10.15
N THR A 243 9.37 9.46 -8.92
CA THR A 243 10.65 9.61 -8.20
C THR A 243 11.40 8.29 -8.08
N TYR A 244 10.68 7.17 -7.94
CA TYR A 244 11.27 5.84 -7.73
C TYR A 244 10.59 4.72 -8.53
N VAL A 245 9.51 5.00 -9.25
CA VAL A 245 8.82 4.04 -10.13
C VAL A 245 9.09 4.41 -11.57
N ASP A 246 9.87 3.59 -12.26
CA ASP A 246 10.15 3.77 -13.68
C ASP A 246 8.90 3.46 -14.53
N ASP A 247 8.78 4.13 -15.68
CA ASP A 247 7.67 3.96 -16.64
C ASP A 247 6.27 4.10 -16.02
N LEU A 248 6.14 4.88 -14.93
CA LEU A 248 4.90 5.02 -14.16
C LEU A 248 3.68 5.34 -15.07
N ALA A 249 3.83 6.23 -16.04
CA ALA A 249 2.74 6.62 -16.93
C ALA A 249 2.21 5.43 -17.77
N LEU A 250 3.11 4.65 -18.36
CA LEU A 250 2.76 3.44 -19.14
C LEU A 250 2.13 2.36 -18.23
N LYS A 251 2.73 2.12 -17.06
CA LYS A 251 2.23 1.16 -16.08
C LYS A 251 0.81 1.52 -15.61
N ALA A 252 0.57 2.81 -15.35
CA ALA A 252 -0.75 3.32 -14.93
C ALA A 252 -1.78 3.23 -16.06
N GLU A 253 -1.40 3.53 -17.31
CA GLU A 253 -2.25 3.37 -18.49
C GLU A 253 -2.67 1.91 -18.66
N ASN A 254 -1.71 0.97 -18.62
CA ASN A 254 -1.95 -0.46 -18.74
C ASN A 254 -2.87 -0.99 -17.63
N ALA A 255 -2.65 -0.56 -16.38
CA ALA A 255 -3.49 -0.94 -15.25
C ALA A 255 -4.93 -0.39 -15.40
N THR A 256 -5.06 0.87 -15.83
CA THR A 256 -6.37 1.49 -16.08
C THR A 256 -7.12 0.75 -17.19
N ARG A 257 -6.45 0.40 -18.27
CA ARG A 257 -7.02 -0.35 -19.36
C ARG A 257 -7.45 -1.76 -18.93
N SER A 258 -6.59 -2.45 -18.18
CA SER A 258 -6.90 -3.78 -17.62
C SER A 258 -8.14 -3.74 -16.72
N LEU A 259 -8.30 -2.67 -15.93
CA LEU A 259 -9.49 -2.46 -15.10
C LEU A 259 -10.75 -2.20 -15.94
N GLN A 260 -10.65 -1.34 -16.97
CA GLN A 260 -11.77 -1.04 -17.88
C GLN A 260 -12.25 -2.27 -18.66
N GLU A 261 -11.33 -3.17 -19.01
CA GLU A 261 -11.61 -4.40 -19.76
C GLU A 261 -11.91 -5.61 -18.83
N ASN A 262 -12.10 -5.35 -17.52
CA ASN A 262 -12.40 -6.37 -16.50
C ASN A 262 -11.36 -7.51 -16.41
N GLN A 263 -10.07 -7.19 -16.66
CA GLN A 263 -8.94 -8.10 -16.52
C GLN A 263 -8.39 -8.10 -15.09
N ILE A 264 -8.56 -6.99 -14.38
CA ILE A 264 -8.26 -6.84 -12.95
C ILE A 264 -9.44 -6.20 -12.24
N ARG A 265 -9.57 -6.47 -10.95
CA ARG A 265 -10.59 -5.86 -10.07
C ARG A 265 -9.92 -5.36 -8.80
N PHE A 266 -10.60 -4.52 -8.04
CA PHE A 266 -10.18 -4.03 -6.74
C PHE A 266 -11.17 -4.44 -5.68
N VAL A 267 -10.67 -5.06 -4.63
CA VAL A 267 -11.47 -5.40 -3.46
C VAL A 267 -10.97 -4.64 -2.24
N ARG A 268 -11.88 -4.26 -1.38
CA ARG A 268 -11.60 -3.70 -0.07
C ARG A 268 -12.27 -4.55 0.98
N GLY A 269 -11.52 -4.89 2.04
CA GLY A 269 -12.01 -5.77 3.07
C GLY A 269 -11.57 -5.36 4.47
N VAL A 270 -12.45 -5.67 5.44
CA VAL A 270 -12.11 -5.72 6.86
C VAL A 270 -12.58 -7.07 7.37
N PHE A 271 -11.65 -7.86 7.86
CA PHE A 271 -11.89 -9.21 8.34
C PHE A 271 -11.43 -9.34 9.80
N ARG A 272 -12.09 -10.17 10.56
CA ARG A 272 -11.78 -10.41 11.96
C ARG A 272 -11.12 -11.76 12.16
N ALA A 273 -10.01 -11.78 12.92
CA ALA A 273 -9.36 -13.03 13.28
C ALA A 273 -10.21 -13.81 14.30
N ASN A 274 -10.71 -14.99 13.88
CA ASN A 274 -11.56 -15.89 14.67
C ASN A 274 -10.72 -16.92 15.40
N LYS A 275 -10.01 -16.49 16.44
CA LYS A 275 -9.17 -17.36 17.28
C LYS A 275 -9.22 -16.97 18.76
#